data_d9dceb436560466d068423976bc6ae24
#
_entry.id   d9dceb436560466d068423976bc6ae24
#
_cell.length_a   1.000
_cell.length_b   1.000
_cell.length_c   1.000
_cell.angle_alpha   90.00
_cell.angle_beta   90.00
_cell.angle_gamma   90.00
#
_symmetry.space_group_name_H-M   'P 1'
#
loop_
_entity.id
_entity.type
_entity.pdbx_description
1 polymer ?
#
loop_
_entity_poly.entity_id
_entity_poly.type
_entity_poly.pdbx_seq_one_letter_code
_entity_poly.pdbx_strand_id
1 'polypeptide(L)'
;MEIKGGLNLDFLLREFSFEKAEKGIKQGFVLEGSSGSGKTFDLIQFLLIYCQTNYNKNKDLLVFRQTFADLRKTVLKDFEKVLRMYDLFNDVDFHRSSPVNYKFMGNIIYFTGLDSMGSHGERHDLIWGNEGMELDFDAWKQLNQRCNECFITDYNPSFTEHWIFNSLITRPDTKFFHSTLLDNYFLPEGQRKEILSYEPTAENIKNGTADDYMWKVYGLGQRAAPKGAIFPHVKWIDKMPDGEYFYGLDFGFTCDPTALVRMCLDGINLCCELLLYEPIDSAVILAEAIRGCGVTNQEITADCSDKYNDIEMVKDLKNLGFNIKKTSKAKGLLHRIGLLKKHKINIVYNINAKREQENYKWREVNGINVNEPIDKFNHMWDAIGYGYIGNLNSNFGF
;
A
#
# COMPACT_ATOMS: atom_id res chain seq x y z
N MET A 1 -3.78 -14.08 -34.19
CA MET A 1 -4.03 -12.71 -33.65
C MET A 1 -2.69 -11.97 -33.63
N GLU A 2 -2.55 -10.88 -34.33
CA GLU A 2 -1.35 -10.05 -34.28
C GLU A 2 -1.56 -9.00 -33.20
N ILE A 3 -0.88 -9.17 -32.05
CA ILE A 3 -0.94 -8.22 -30.92
C ILE A 3 0.23 -7.25 -31.08
N LYS A 4 -0.06 -5.96 -31.11
CA LYS A 4 0.95 -4.89 -31.06
C LYS A 4 1.07 -4.44 -29.61
N GLY A 5 2.06 -4.96 -28.92
CA GLY A 5 2.36 -4.59 -27.52
C GLY A 5 3.46 -3.54 -27.41
N GLY A 6 3.63 -3.04 -26.19
CA GLY A 6 4.74 -2.18 -25.81
C GLY A 6 5.90 -2.98 -25.21
N LEU A 7 6.89 -2.25 -24.67
CA LEU A 7 8.11 -2.85 -24.10
C LEU A 7 7.86 -3.77 -22.91
N ASN A 8 6.79 -3.53 -22.13
CA ASN A 8 6.44 -4.42 -21.01
C ASN A 8 5.98 -5.79 -21.53
N LEU A 9 5.19 -5.83 -22.61
CA LEU A 9 4.78 -7.09 -23.23
C LEU A 9 5.97 -7.84 -23.81
N ASP A 10 6.86 -7.15 -24.54
CA ASP A 10 8.08 -7.73 -25.10
C ASP A 10 8.96 -8.35 -24.01
N PHE A 11 9.12 -7.64 -22.88
CA PHE A 11 9.82 -8.15 -21.70
C PHE A 11 9.16 -9.43 -21.16
N LEU A 12 7.84 -9.42 -20.93
CA LEU A 12 7.12 -10.57 -20.40
C LEU A 12 7.23 -11.80 -21.31
N LEU A 13 7.05 -11.62 -22.63
CA LEU A 13 7.13 -12.69 -23.61
C LEU A 13 8.54 -13.28 -23.76
N ARG A 14 9.57 -12.46 -23.58
CA ARG A 14 10.96 -12.90 -23.63
C ARG A 14 11.36 -13.66 -22.36
N GLU A 15 10.93 -13.19 -21.20
CA GLU A 15 11.39 -13.72 -19.90
C GLU A 15 10.50 -14.84 -19.34
N PHE A 16 9.22 -14.90 -19.74
CA PHE A 16 8.32 -15.98 -19.30
C PHE A 16 8.56 -17.25 -20.11
N SER A 17 8.77 -18.35 -19.41
CA SER A 17 8.96 -19.66 -20.01
C SER A 17 7.74 -20.57 -19.79
N PHE A 18 7.01 -20.87 -20.86
CA PHE A 18 5.90 -21.83 -20.83
C PHE A 18 6.37 -23.22 -20.44
N GLU A 19 7.58 -23.65 -20.86
CA GLU A 19 8.15 -24.94 -20.47
C GLU A 19 8.38 -25.05 -18.96
N LYS A 20 8.86 -23.97 -18.31
CA LYS A 20 9.00 -23.94 -16.85
C LYS A 20 7.64 -24.01 -16.15
N ALA A 21 6.64 -23.27 -16.66
CA ALA A 21 5.28 -23.28 -16.14
C ALA A 21 4.67 -24.70 -16.21
N GLU A 22 4.78 -25.39 -17.33
CA GLU A 22 4.34 -26.79 -17.47
C GLU A 22 5.04 -27.77 -16.50
N LYS A 23 6.27 -27.48 -16.11
CA LYS A 23 7.02 -28.24 -15.08
C LYS A 23 6.70 -27.82 -13.66
N GLY A 24 5.76 -26.89 -13.44
CA GLY A 24 5.40 -26.36 -12.13
C GLY A 24 6.48 -25.47 -11.50
N ILE A 25 7.39 -24.91 -12.30
CA ILE A 25 8.43 -23.97 -11.84
C ILE A 25 7.85 -22.56 -11.88
N LYS A 26 7.59 -22.00 -10.69
CA LYS A 26 6.99 -20.68 -10.54
C LYS A 26 7.95 -19.59 -11.02
N GLN A 27 7.39 -18.58 -11.68
CA GLN A 27 8.10 -17.43 -12.21
C GLN A 27 7.44 -16.14 -11.74
N GLY A 28 8.21 -15.17 -11.28
CA GLY A 28 7.75 -13.88 -10.79
C GLY A 28 8.12 -12.72 -11.69
N PHE A 29 7.22 -11.75 -11.82
CA PHE A 29 7.44 -10.52 -12.59
C PHE A 29 6.99 -9.29 -11.81
N VAL A 30 7.85 -8.30 -11.74
CA VAL A 30 7.59 -7.01 -11.12
C VAL A 30 7.82 -5.92 -12.16
N LEU A 31 6.76 -5.18 -12.50
CA LEU A 31 6.81 -4.08 -13.45
C LEU A 31 6.67 -2.75 -12.70
N GLU A 32 7.78 -2.09 -12.46
CA GLU A 32 7.84 -0.72 -11.92
C GLU A 32 7.84 0.28 -13.08
N GLY A 33 7.12 1.37 -12.96
CA GLY A 33 7.23 2.38 -14.00
C GLY A 33 6.32 3.59 -13.83
N SER A 34 6.50 4.55 -14.73
CA SER A 34 5.74 5.78 -14.74
C SER A 34 4.26 5.58 -15.11
N SER A 35 3.43 6.59 -14.86
CA SER A 35 2.10 6.66 -15.46
C SER A 35 2.22 6.71 -16.98
N GLY A 36 1.28 6.06 -17.67
CA GLY A 36 1.30 6.02 -19.13
C GLY A 36 2.39 5.16 -19.76
N SER A 37 3.17 4.40 -19.01
CA SER A 37 4.20 3.49 -19.56
C SER A 37 3.62 2.23 -20.23
N GLY A 38 2.29 2.04 -20.23
CA GLY A 38 1.61 0.93 -20.92
C GLY A 38 1.49 -0.37 -20.11
N LYS A 39 1.96 -0.44 -18.86
CA LYS A 39 1.98 -1.66 -18.02
C LYS A 39 0.66 -2.43 -18.03
N THR A 40 -0.44 -1.78 -17.66
CA THR A 40 -1.76 -2.42 -17.56
C THR A 40 -2.22 -2.99 -18.89
N PHE A 41 -2.03 -2.24 -19.99
CA PHE A 41 -2.42 -2.67 -21.33
C PHE A 41 -1.62 -3.90 -21.77
N ASP A 42 -0.31 -3.84 -21.61
CA ASP A 42 0.62 -4.92 -21.97
C ASP A 42 0.39 -6.17 -21.13
N LEU A 43 0.04 -6.02 -19.83
CA LEU A 43 -0.32 -7.13 -18.96
C LEU A 43 -1.62 -7.81 -19.39
N ILE A 44 -2.65 -7.05 -19.76
CA ILE A 44 -3.87 -7.64 -20.31
C ILE A 44 -3.57 -8.43 -21.58
N GLN A 45 -2.77 -7.89 -22.48
CA GLN A 45 -2.34 -8.59 -23.69
C GLN A 45 -1.57 -9.87 -23.38
N PHE A 46 -0.69 -9.82 -22.36
CA PHE A 46 0.03 -11.02 -21.90
C PHE A 46 -0.93 -12.10 -21.37
N LEU A 47 -1.97 -11.76 -20.59
CA LEU A 47 -2.99 -12.71 -20.15
C LEU A 47 -3.70 -13.38 -21.34
N LEU A 48 -4.04 -12.61 -22.37
CA LEU A 48 -4.70 -13.15 -23.56
C LEU A 48 -3.76 -14.10 -24.35
N ILE A 49 -2.48 -13.75 -24.50
CA ILE A 49 -1.48 -14.63 -25.12
C ILE A 49 -1.25 -15.89 -24.28
N TYR A 50 -1.19 -15.75 -22.94
CA TYR A 50 -1.07 -16.89 -22.03
C TYR A 50 -2.25 -17.85 -22.21
N CYS A 51 -3.49 -17.36 -22.26
CA CYS A 51 -4.68 -18.17 -22.51
C CYS A 51 -4.65 -18.82 -23.91
N GLN A 52 -4.22 -18.11 -24.94
CA GLN A 52 -4.10 -18.65 -26.30
C GLN A 52 -3.09 -19.78 -26.38
N THR A 53 -1.93 -19.64 -25.73
CA THR A 53 -0.88 -20.67 -25.70
C THR A 53 -1.33 -21.89 -24.89
N ASN A 54 -2.18 -21.68 -23.88
CA ASN A 54 -2.79 -22.72 -23.07
C ASN A 54 -4.22 -23.06 -23.51
N TYR A 55 -4.48 -23.08 -24.80
CA TYR A 55 -5.80 -23.37 -25.36
C TYR A 55 -6.40 -24.66 -24.79
N ASN A 56 -7.62 -24.58 -24.23
CA ASN A 56 -8.37 -25.69 -23.63
C ASN A 56 -7.65 -26.45 -22.49
N LYS A 57 -6.68 -25.81 -21.79
CA LYS A 57 -5.99 -26.43 -20.64
C LYS A 57 -6.67 -26.17 -19.30
N ASN A 58 -7.83 -25.50 -19.27
CA ASN A 58 -8.58 -25.13 -18.06
C ASN A 58 -7.72 -24.39 -17.02
N LYS A 59 -6.94 -23.40 -17.48
CA LYS A 59 -6.14 -22.57 -16.59
C LYS A 59 -7.00 -21.55 -15.88
N ASP A 60 -6.73 -21.34 -14.59
CA ASP A 60 -7.36 -20.34 -13.75
C ASP A 60 -6.40 -19.18 -13.50
N LEU A 61 -6.78 -17.99 -13.95
CA LEU A 61 -6.02 -16.76 -13.79
C LEU A 61 -6.75 -15.82 -12.84
N LEU A 62 -6.04 -15.15 -11.93
CA LEU A 62 -6.61 -14.19 -11.00
C LEU A 62 -6.01 -12.81 -11.21
N VAL A 63 -6.86 -11.82 -11.45
CA VAL A 63 -6.51 -10.40 -11.46
C VAL A 63 -7.13 -9.73 -10.24
N PHE A 64 -6.30 -9.08 -9.42
CA PHE A 64 -6.80 -8.46 -8.19
C PHE A 64 -6.15 -7.11 -7.90
N ARG A 65 -6.83 -6.33 -7.07
CA ARG A 65 -6.39 -5.06 -6.51
C ARG A 65 -6.78 -4.99 -5.03
N GLN A 66 -6.33 -3.97 -4.29
CA GLN A 66 -6.70 -3.80 -2.88
C GLN A 66 -8.23 -3.74 -2.71
N THR A 67 -8.95 -2.99 -3.59
CA THR A 67 -10.41 -2.95 -3.56
C THR A 67 -11.01 -3.36 -4.91
N PHE A 68 -12.16 -4.07 -4.85
CA PHE A 68 -12.88 -4.44 -6.08
C PHE A 68 -13.46 -3.21 -6.79
N ALA A 69 -13.84 -2.17 -6.04
CA ALA A 69 -14.38 -0.94 -6.61
C ALA A 69 -13.36 -0.26 -7.54
N ASP A 70 -12.08 -0.23 -7.16
CA ASP A 70 -11.01 0.36 -7.96
C ASP A 70 -10.61 -0.55 -9.12
N LEU A 71 -10.54 -1.86 -8.92
CA LEU A 71 -10.34 -2.82 -10.00
C LEU A 71 -11.38 -2.66 -11.11
N ARG A 72 -12.66 -2.52 -10.73
CA ARG A 72 -13.78 -2.35 -11.66
C ARG A 72 -13.69 -1.06 -12.46
N LYS A 73 -13.23 0.02 -11.84
CA LYS A 73 -13.11 1.34 -12.49
C LYS A 73 -11.92 1.42 -13.45
N THR A 74 -10.90 0.60 -13.26
CA THR A 74 -9.62 0.65 -13.96
C THR A 74 -9.41 -0.60 -14.83
N VAL A 75 -8.76 -1.64 -14.28
CA VAL A 75 -8.32 -2.82 -15.04
C VAL A 75 -9.44 -3.52 -15.79
N LEU A 76 -10.63 -3.65 -15.17
CA LEU A 76 -11.75 -4.34 -15.81
C LEU A 76 -12.27 -3.57 -17.04
N LYS A 77 -12.27 -2.24 -17.00
CA LYS A 77 -12.62 -1.41 -18.17
C LYS A 77 -11.58 -1.51 -19.28
N ASP A 78 -10.29 -1.48 -18.88
CA ASP A 78 -9.21 -1.61 -19.85
C ASP A 78 -9.20 -3.02 -20.46
N PHE A 79 -9.52 -4.06 -19.68
CA PHE A 79 -9.68 -5.41 -20.17
C PHE A 79 -10.78 -5.53 -21.25
N GLU A 80 -11.97 -4.99 -20.97
CA GLU A 80 -13.05 -4.95 -21.97
C GLU A 80 -12.63 -4.16 -23.22
N LYS A 81 -11.92 -3.04 -23.06
CA LYS A 81 -11.42 -2.23 -24.16
C LYS A 81 -10.41 -2.99 -25.04
N VAL A 82 -9.48 -3.70 -24.42
CA VAL A 82 -8.49 -4.53 -25.15
C VAL A 82 -9.17 -5.66 -25.91
N LEU A 83 -10.14 -6.36 -25.27
CA LEU A 83 -10.90 -7.40 -25.96
C LEU A 83 -11.65 -6.86 -27.19
N ARG A 84 -12.29 -5.70 -27.06
CA ARG A 84 -12.99 -5.07 -28.19
C ARG A 84 -12.03 -4.61 -29.29
N MET A 85 -10.86 -4.12 -28.93
CA MET A 85 -9.83 -3.68 -29.89
C MET A 85 -9.34 -4.83 -30.77
N TYR A 86 -9.36 -6.06 -30.25
CA TYR A 86 -8.95 -7.27 -31.00
C TYR A 86 -10.12 -8.13 -31.48
N ASP A 87 -11.36 -7.63 -31.41
CA ASP A 87 -12.59 -8.38 -31.77
C ASP A 87 -12.74 -9.70 -31.00
N LEU A 88 -12.27 -9.73 -29.75
CA LEU A 88 -12.31 -10.91 -28.84
C LEU A 88 -13.42 -10.82 -27.80
N PHE A 89 -14.14 -9.72 -27.72
CA PHE A 89 -15.14 -9.50 -26.71
C PHE A 89 -16.42 -10.28 -27.03
N ASN A 90 -16.88 -11.10 -26.06
CA ASN A 90 -18.14 -11.81 -26.13
C ASN A 90 -18.88 -11.68 -24.79
N ASP A 91 -20.08 -11.09 -24.80
CA ASP A 91 -20.89 -10.90 -23.57
C ASP A 91 -21.30 -12.24 -22.92
N VAL A 92 -21.45 -13.31 -23.67
CA VAL A 92 -21.83 -14.64 -23.15
C VAL A 92 -20.73 -15.23 -22.26
N ASP A 93 -19.47 -14.92 -22.58
CA ASP A 93 -18.30 -15.41 -21.83
C ASP A 93 -18.00 -14.55 -20.61
N PHE A 94 -18.66 -13.39 -20.46
CA PHE A 94 -18.42 -12.45 -19.38
C PHE A 94 -19.45 -12.57 -18.26
N HIS A 95 -19.06 -13.20 -17.16
CA HIS A 95 -19.89 -13.29 -15.95
C HIS A 95 -19.63 -12.06 -15.06
N ARG A 96 -20.64 -11.17 -14.99
CA ARG A 96 -20.53 -9.84 -14.32
C ARG A 96 -20.92 -9.85 -12.84
N SER A 97 -21.52 -10.90 -12.34
CA SER A 97 -21.82 -11.08 -10.92
C SER A 97 -20.69 -11.81 -10.20
N SER A 98 -20.65 -11.76 -8.86
CA SER A 98 -19.61 -12.40 -8.06
C SER A 98 -19.70 -13.93 -8.13
N PRO A 99 -18.59 -14.63 -8.44
CA PRO A 99 -17.26 -14.13 -8.81
C PRO A 99 -17.22 -13.63 -10.26
N VAL A 100 -16.78 -12.36 -10.43
CA VAL A 100 -16.64 -11.77 -11.77
C VAL A 100 -15.54 -12.48 -12.54
N ASN A 101 -15.85 -12.96 -13.74
CA ASN A 101 -14.87 -13.67 -14.56
C ASN A 101 -15.16 -13.55 -16.06
N TYR A 102 -14.14 -13.82 -16.86
CA TYR A 102 -14.21 -13.93 -18.30
C TYR A 102 -13.64 -15.27 -18.77
N LYS A 103 -14.43 -16.02 -19.57
CA LYS A 103 -13.98 -17.26 -20.16
C LYS A 103 -13.32 -16.99 -21.50
N PHE A 104 -12.10 -17.44 -21.66
CA PHE A 104 -11.34 -17.21 -22.88
C PHE A 104 -10.52 -18.43 -23.28
N MET A 105 -10.79 -18.96 -24.46
CA MET A 105 -10.05 -20.10 -25.05
C MET A 105 -9.95 -21.33 -24.11
N GLY A 106 -11.03 -21.64 -23.38
CA GLY A 106 -11.08 -22.78 -22.44
C GLY A 106 -10.38 -22.51 -21.11
N ASN A 107 -10.00 -21.27 -20.83
CA ASN A 107 -9.42 -20.82 -19.55
C ASN A 107 -10.34 -19.80 -18.90
N ILE A 108 -10.16 -19.49 -17.62
CA ILE A 108 -10.98 -18.55 -16.87
C ILE A 108 -10.09 -17.46 -16.25
N ILE A 109 -10.47 -16.19 -16.44
CA ILE A 109 -9.83 -15.03 -15.84
C ILE A 109 -10.77 -14.45 -14.81
N TYR A 110 -10.43 -14.56 -13.53
CA TYR A 110 -11.19 -14.02 -12.40
C TYR A 110 -10.73 -12.60 -12.06
N PHE A 111 -11.68 -11.78 -11.57
CA PHE A 111 -11.43 -10.40 -11.13
C PHE A 111 -11.99 -10.19 -9.73
N THR A 112 -11.16 -9.77 -8.78
CA THR A 112 -11.57 -9.56 -7.38
C THR A 112 -10.81 -8.43 -6.70
N GLY A 113 -11.36 -7.93 -5.57
CA GLY A 113 -10.64 -7.09 -4.62
C GLY A 113 -10.22 -7.91 -3.40
N LEU A 114 -9.11 -7.56 -2.77
CA LEU A 114 -8.70 -8.20 -1.50
C LEU A 114 -9.73 -7.92 -0.38
N ASP A 115 -10.42 -6.77 -0.44
CA ASP A 115 -11.51 -6.37 0.45
C ASP A 115 -12.77 -7.24 0.35
N SER A 116 -12.97 -7.90 -0.78
CA SER A 116 -14.16 -8.73 -1.08
C SER A 116 -13.85 -10.22 -1.20
N MET A 117 -12.62 -10.60 -0.94
CA MET A 117 -12.14 -11.97 -1.05
C MET A 117 -12.52 -12.79 0.19
N GLY A 118 -13.54 -13.66 0.08
CA GLY A 118 -14.07 -14.42 1.22
C GLY A 118 -13.06 -15.40 1.83
N SER A 119 -12.54 -16.37 1.10
CA SER A 119 -11.48 -17.26 1.57
C SER A 119 -10.36 -17.34 0.53
N HIS A 120 -9.13 -17.14 0.96
CA HIS A 120 -7.94 -17.27 0.10
C HIS A 120 -7.61 -18.74 -0.24
N GLY A 121 -8.63 -19.64 -0.29
CA GLY A 121 -8.47 -21.08 -0.40
C GLY A 121 -8.18 -21.60 -1.81
N GLU A 122 -8.52 -20.85 -2.83
CA GLU A 122 -8.43 -21.29 -4.23
C GLU A 122 -7.00 -21.20 -4.76
N ARG A 123 -6.67 -22.10 -5.70
CA ARG A 123 -5.39 -22.13 -6.40
C ARG A 123 -5.57 -21.53 -7.78
N HIS A 124 -4.59 -20.74 -8.21
CA HIS A 124 -4.58 -20.16 -9.54
C HIS A 124 -3.25 -20.48 -10.24
N ASP A 125 -3.30 -20.65 -11.55
CA ASP A 125 -2.08 -20.88 -12.34
C ASP A 125 -1.28 -19.59 -12.48
N LEU A 126 -1.98 -18.47 -12.70
CA LEU A 126 -1.37 -17.14 -12.78
C LEU A 126 -2.13 -16.16 -11.87
N ILE A 127 -1.40 -15.32 -11.13
CA ILE A 127 -1.97 -14.21 -10.37
C ILE A 127 -1.35 -12.88 -10.81
N TRP A 128 -2.18 -11.84 -10.92
CA TRP A 128 -1.75 -10.48 -11.19
C TRP A 128 -2.35 -9.51 -10.18
N GLY A 129 -1.48 -8.98 -9.30
CA GLY A 129 -1.82 -7.90 -8.37
C GLY A 129 -1.52 -6.53 -8.98
N ASN A 130 -2.56 -5.81 -9.39
CA ASN A 130 -2.43 -4.47 -9.97
C ASN A 130 -2.28 -3.43 -8.86
N GLU A 131 -1.48 -2.38 -9.12
CA GLU A 131 -1.12 -1.32 -8.18
C GLU A 131 -0.51 -1.88 -6.88
N GLY A 132 0.58 -2.60 -7.02
CA GLY A 132 1.27 -3.33 -5.94
C GLY A 132 1.60 -2.51 -4.70
N MET A 133 1.74 -1.16 -4.85
CA MET A 133 1.99 -0.26 -3.71
C MET A 133 0.80 -0.17 -2.73
N GLU A 134 -0.40 -0.53 -3.17
CA GLU A 134 -1.61 -0.51 -2.34
C GLU A 134 -1.89 -1.86 -1.68
N LEU A 135 -1.27 -2.96 -2.16
CA LEU A 135 -1.59 -4.31 -1.75
C LEU A 135 -1.11 -4.64 -0.34
N ASP A 136 -1.95 -5.30 0.43
CA ASP A 136 -1.60 -5.89 1.72
C ASP A 136 -0.59 -7.04 1.54
N PHE A 137 0.48 -7.03 2.36
CA PHE A 137 1.56 -8.00 2.23
C PHE A 137 1.15 -9.42 2.61
N ASP A 138 0.33 -9.59 3.65
CA ASP A 138 -0.07 -10.92 4.10
C ASP A 138 -1.07 -11.55 3.15
N ALA A 139 -2.01 -10.77 2.62
CA ALA A 139 -2.90 -11.22 1.56
C ALA A 139 -2.12 -11.61 0.30
N TRP A 140 -1.14 -10.82 -0.12
CA TRP A 140 -0.23 -11.16 -1.20
C TRP A 140 0.49 -12.49 -0.96
N LYS A 141 1.08 -12.70 0.23
CA LYS A 141 1.77 -13.95 0.58
C LYS A 141 0.86 -15.17 0.46
N GLN A 142 -0.38 -15.05 0.97
CA GLN A 142 -1.35 -16.14 0.90
C GLN A 142 -1.72 -16.51 -0.54
N LEU A 143 -1.97 -15.52 -1.39
CA LEU A 143 -2.25 -15.74 -2.81
C LEU A 143 -1.03 -16.32 -3.54
N ASN A 144 0.15 -15.76 -3.29
CA ASN A 144 1.37 -16.23 -3.92
C ASN A 144 1.74 -17.67 -3.52
N GLN A 145 1.44 -18.11 -2.29
CA GLN A 145 1.63 -19.52 -1.88
C GLN A 145 0.76 -20.48 -2.70
N ARG A 146 -0.40 -20.03 -3.16
CA ARG A 146 -1.37 -20.82 -3.94
C ARG A 146 -1.28 -20.61 -5.44
N CYS A 147 -0.35 -19.79 -5.88
CA CYS A 147 -0.05 -19.58 -7.29
C CYS A 147 0.88 -20.69 -7.81
N ASN A 148 0.47 -21.34 -8.90
CA ASN A 148 1.20 -22.50 -9.43
C ASN A 148 2.36 -22.10 -10.35
N GLU A 149 2.14 -21.17 -11.29
CA GLU A 149 3.05 -20.94 -12.43
C GLU A 149 3.65 -19.54 -12.48
N CYS A 150 2.82 -18.51 -12.29
CA CYS A 150 3.25 -17.13 -12.50
C CYS A 150 2.59 -16.15 -11.55
N PHE A 151 3.39 -15.33 -10.86
CA PHE A 151 2.89 -14.15 -10.17
C PHE A 151 3.43 -12.88 -10.80
N ILE A 152 2.56 -11.89 -10.91
CA ILE A 152 2.89 -10.58 -11.52
C ILE A 152 2.37 -9.48 -10.59
N THR A 153 3.14 -8.40 -10.46
CA THR A 153 2.64 -7.13 -9.91
C THR A 153 3.18 -5.95 -10.70
N ASP A 154 2.36 -4.92 -10.85
CA ASP A 154 2.74 -3.65 -11.45
C ASP A 154 2.41 -2.48 -10.55
N TYR A 155 3.17 -1.41 -10.64
CA TYR A 155 2.94 -0.21 -9.84
C TYR A 155 3.68 1.02 -10.37
N ASN A 156 3.22 2.20 -9.89
CA ASN A 156 4.01 3.43 -9.92
C ASN A 156 4.70 3.58 -8.56
N PRO A 157 6.01 3.87 -8.50
CA PRO A 157 6.79 3.82 -7.27
C PRO A 157 6.57 5.06 -6.39
N SER A 158 5.38 5.17 -5.80
CA SER A 158 4.93 6.31 -4.97
C SER A 158 5.49 6.33 -3.55
N PHE A 159 6.31 5.34 -3.17
CA PHE A 159 6.98 5.23 -1.88
C PHE A 159 8.49 5.04 -2.07
N THR A 160 9.28 5.42 -1.05
CA THR A 160 10.72 5.14 -1.02
C THR A 160 11.02 3.80 -0.39
N GLU A 161 10.13 3.29 0.49
CA GLU A 161 10.22 1.98 1.14
C GLU A 161 8.92 1.21 0.97
N HIS A 162 9.02 -0.04 0.58
CA HIS A 162 7.87 -0.94 0.44
C HIS A 162 8.33 -2.41 0.48
N TRP A 163 7.45 -3.33 0.93
CA TRP A 163 7.76 -4.76 1.00
C TRP A 163 8.12 -5.36 -0.36
N ILE A 164 7.57 -4.84 -1.46
CA ILE A 164 7.93 -5.27 -2.83
C ILE A 164 9.43 -5.06 -3.07
N PHE A 165 10.00 -3.93 -2.61
CA PHE A 165 11.41 -3.61 -2.84
C PHE A 165 12.36 -4.55 -2.09
N ASN A 166 12.01 -4.89 -0.86
CA ASN A 166 12.88 -5.65 0.04
C ASN A 166 12.62 -7.16 -0.01
N SER A 167 11.39 -7.58 -0.33
CA SER A 167 10.99 -8.98 -0.22
C SER A 167 10.63 -9.64 -1.55
N LEU A 168 10.19 -8.89 -2.56
CA LEU A 168 9.73 -9.46 -3.82
C LEU A 168 10.77 -9.34 -4.94
N ILE A 169 11.31 -8.12 -5.17
CA ILE A 169 12.30 -7.87 -6.24
C ILE A 169 13.59 -8.65 -6.00
N THR A 170 13.96 -8.87 -4.73
CA THR A 170 15.19 -9.58 -4.33
C THR A 170 15.12 -11.10 -4.48
N ARG A 171 13.98 -11.66 -4.80
CA ARG A 171 13.81 -13.12 -4.96
C ARG A 171 14.48 -13.62 -6.23
N PRO A 172 15.15 -14.78 -6.20
CA PRO A 172 15.82 -15.34 -7.37
C PRO A 172 14.88 -15.80 -8.49
N ASP A 173 13.59 -16.07 -8.16
CA ASP A 173 12.54 -16.45 -9.10
C ASP A 173 11.79 -15.24 -9.68
N THR A 174 12.18 -14.00 -9.32
CA THR A 174 11.52 -12.77 -9.75
C THR A 174 12.38 -12.02 -10.76
N LYS A 175 11.73 -11.60 -11.85
CA LYS A 175 12.27 -10.71 -12.88
C LYS A 175 11.72 -9.31 -12.67
N PHE A 176 12.57 -8.31 -12.71
CA PHE A 176 12.21 -6.89 -12.55
C PHE A 176 12.36 -6.15 -13.87
N PHE A 177 11.37 -5.31 -14.19
CA PHE A 177 11.40 -4.43 -15.34
C PHE A 177 10.92 -3.02 -14.98
N HIS A 178 11.63 -2.02 -15.47
CA HIS A 178 11.28 -0.62 -15.31
C HIS A 178 10.95 -0.01 -16.67
N SER A 179 9.81 0.72 -16.74
CA SER A 179 9.38 1.40 -17.95
C SER A 179 8.84 2.81 -17.66
N THR A 180 8.96 3.70 -18.64
CA THR A 180 8.51 5.09 -18.52
C THR A 180 7.49 5.44 -19.59
N LEU A 181 6.85 6.60 -19.46
CA LEU A 181 5.97 7.12 -20.51
C LEU A 181 6.69 7.32 -21.85
N LEU A 182 8.03 7.50 -21.82
CA LEU A 182 8.84 7.69 -23.02
C LEU A 182 8.97 6.40 -23.84
N ASP A 183 8.80 5.27 -23.17
CA ASP A 183 8.85 3.93 -23.76
C ASP A 183 7.52 3.52 -24.42
N ASN A 184 6.44 4.28 -24.19
CA ASN A 184 5.11 3.98 -24.71
C ASN A 184 4.77 4.86 -25.93
N TYR A 185 4.91 4.32 -27.11
CA TYR A 185 4.54 4.99 -28.36
C TYR A 185 3.03 5.12 -28.59
N PHE A 186 2.23 4.36 -27.83
CA PHE A 186 0.76 4.36 -27.94
C PHE A 186 0.09 5.32 -26.96
N LEU A 187 0.86 6.00 -26.10
CA LEU A 187 0.31 6.96 -25.16
C LEU A 187 -0.32 8.16 -25.88
N PRO A 188 -1.62 8.46 -25.64
CA PRO A 188 -2.26 9.62 -26.25
C PRO A 188 -1.52 10.92 -25.96
N GLU A 189 -1.39 11.77 -26.99
CA GLU A 189 -0.59 13.00 -26.90
C GLU A 189 -1.04 13.93 -25.78
N GLY A 190 -2.35 14.03 -25.49
CA GLY A 190 -2.87 14.84 -24.38
C GLY A 190 -2.39 14.35 -23.02
N GLN A 191 -2.38 13.03 -22.80
CA GLN A 191 -1.87 12.44 -21.54
C GLN A 191 -0.34 12.61 -21.45
N ARG A 192 0.37 12.45 -22.56
CA ARG A 192 1.81 12.67 -22.59
C ARG A 192 2.16 14.10 -22.20
N LYS A 193 1.49 15.09 -22.78
CA LYS A 193 1.70 16.52 -22.45
C LYS A 193 1.41 16.84 -21.00
N GLU A 194 0.34 16.27 -20.45
CA GLU A 194 0.01 16.46 -19.04
C GLU A 194 1.14 15.98 -18.12
N ILE A 195 1.65 14.77 -18.33
CA ILE A 195 2.73 14.22 -17.48
C ILE A 195 4.04 15.00 -17.70
N LEU A 196 4.36 15.39 -18.94
CA LEU A 196 5.55 16.18 -19.24
C LEU A 196 5.48 17.60 -18.63
N SER A 197 4.29 18.13 -18.34
CA SER A 197 4.13 19.42 -17.68
C SER A 197 4.66 19.44 -16.23
N TYR A 198 4.78 18.27 -15.59
CA TYR A 198 5.35 18.13 -14.23
C TYR A 198 6.88 18.26 -14.22
N GLU A 199 7.56 18.07 -15.35
CA GLU A 199 9.02 18.19 -15.44
C GLU A 199 9.50 19.56 -14.98
N PRO A 200 10.52 19.67 -14.09
CA PRO A 200 11.01 20.97 -13.58
C PRO A 200 11.88 21.71 -14.61
N THR A 201 11.34 21.93 -15.80
CA THR A 201 11.93 22.82 -16.82
C THR A 201 11.72 24.29 -16.47
N ALA A 202 12.54 25.20 -17.00
CA ALA A 202 12.37 26.62 -16.78
C ALA A 202 10.98 27.14 -17.22
N GLU A 203 10.44 26.57 -18.31
CA GLU A 203 9.10 26.87 -18.82
C GLU A 203 8.00 26.40 -17.88
N ASN A 204 8.04 25.12 -17.45
CA ASN A 204 7.03 24.55 -16.54
C ASN A 204 7.06 25.21 -15.17
N ILE A 205 8.25 25.57 -14.67
CA ILE A 205 8.39 26.35 -13.43
C ILE A 205 7.71 27.72 -13.57
N LYS A 206 7.95 28.41 -14.69
CA LYS A 206 7.32 29.72 -14.98
C LYS A 206 5.80 29.60 -15.11
N ASN A 207 5.31 28.51 -15.68
CA ASN A 207 3.89 28.26 -15.88
C ASN A 207 3.21 27.72 -14.59
N GLY A 208 3.97 27.38 -13.55
CA GLY A 208 3.46 26.84 -12.28
C GLY A 208 2.96 25.39 -12.35
N THR A 209 3.34 24.64 -13.39
CA THR A 209 2.95 23.23 -13.60
C THR A 209 4.00 22.24 -13.09
N ALA A 210 5.26 22.68 -12.91
CA ALA A 210 6.35 21.83 -12.45
C ALA A 210 6.09 21.23 -11.06
N ASP A 211 6.21 19.91 -10.95
CA ASP A 211 6.11 19.17 -9.68
C ASP A 211 7.15 18.04 -9.64
N ASP A 212 8.18 18.20 -8.83
CA ASP A 212 9.30 17.27 -8.73
C ASP A 212 8.88 15.85 -8.28
N TYR A 213 7.90 15.74 -7.35
CA TYR A 213 7.38 14.44 -6.93
C TYR A 213 6.57 13.77 -8.05
N MET A 214 5.63 14.51 -8.65
CA MET A 214 4.82 14.01 -9.75
C MET A 214 5.70 13.60 -10.94
N TRP A 215 6.72 14.41 -11.25
CA TRP A 215 7.67 14.09 -12.32
C TRP A 215 8.49 12.82 -12.02
N LYS A 216 9.05 12.71 -10.81
CA LYS A 216 9.81 11.51 -10.42
C LYS A 216 8.98 10.24 -10.47
N VAL A 217 7.80 10.25 -9.84
CA VAL A 217 6.94 9.05 -9.73
C VAL A 217 6.21 8.75 -11.03
N TYR A 218 5.50 9.74 -11.57
CA TYR A 218 4.59 9.53 -12.69
C TYR A 218 5.22 9.84 -14.05
N GLY A 219 6.30 10.63 -14.11
CA GLY A 219 7.06 10.89 -15.33
C GLY A 219 8.18 9.88 -15.52
N LEU A 220 9.05 9.73 -14.53
CA LEU A 220 10.25 8.90 -14.63
C LEU A 220 10.10 7.49 -14.03
N GLY A 221 9.01 7.20 -13.32
CA GLY A 221 8.84 5.93 -12.62
C GLY A 221 9.88 5.72 -11.51
N GLN A 222 10.36 6.79 -10.89
CA GLN A 222 11.36 6.75 -9.83
C GLN A 222 10.70 6.79 -8.46
N ARG A 223 11.31 6.11 -7.49
CA ARG A 223 10.85 6.10 -6.11
C ARG A 223 11.02 7.48 -5.49
N ALA A 224 9.96 8.02 -4.95
CA ALA A 224 9.96 9.30 -4.25
C ALA A 224 8.89 9.36 -3.17
N ALA A 225 9.14 10.15 -2.12
CA ALA A 225 8.15 10.50 -1.14
C ALA A 225 7.43 11.80 -1.53
N PRO A 226 6.11 11.92 -1.28
CA PRO A 226 5.35 13.13 -1.57
C PRO A 226 5.83 14.32 -0.75
N LYS A 227 5.76 15.54 -1.32
CA LYS A 227 6.04 16.77 -0.60
C LYS A 227 4.93 17.06 0.42
N GLY A 228 5.27 17.87 1.42
CA GLY A 228 4.29 18.33 2.41
C GLY A 228 4.10 17.42 3.61
N ALA A 229 5.06 16.52 3.87
CA ALA A 229 5.06 15.72 5.10
C ALA A 229 4.92 16.60 6.35
N ILE A 230 4.07 16.17 7.29
CA ILE A 230 3.81 16.92 8.53
C ILE A 230 5.03 16.91 9.44
N PHE A 231 5.77 15.79 9.45
CA PHE A 231 6.99 15.60 10.21
C PHE A 231 8.20 15.26 9.30
N PRO A 232 8.71 16.26 8.52
CA PRO A 232 9.76 16.00 7.53
C PRO A 232 11.13 15.71 8.15
N HIS A 233 11.36 16.13 9.42
CA HIS A 233 12.66 16.08 10.08
C HIS A 233 12.67 15.04 11.21
N VAL A 234 12.65 13.76 10.84
CA VAL A 234 12.80 12.62 11.77
C VAL A 234 14.22 12.12 11.69
N LYS A 235 14.85 11.83 12.85
CA LYS A 235 16.11 11.13 12.93
C LYS A 235 15.83 9.64 13.16
N TRP A 236 16.36 8.80 12.30
CA TRP A 236 16.31 7.35 12.48
C TRP A 236 17.39 6.89 13.43
N ILE A 237 17.04 6.05 14.39
CA ILE A 237 17.95 5.48 15.39
C ILE A 237 17.83 3.96 15.37
N ASP A 238 18.89 3.27 15.84
CA ASP A 238 18.93 1.79 15.80
C ASP A 238 18.19 1.16 16.98
N LYS A 239 18.13 1.83 18.13
CA LYS A 239 17.46 1.35 19.34
C LYS A 239 16.97 2.50 20.21
N MET A 240 15.97 2.20 21.06
CA MET A 240 15.51 3.13 22.09
C MET A 240 16.63 3.41 23.11
N PRO A 241 16.80 4.67 23.54
CA PRO A 241 17.63 4.99 24.69
C PRO A 241 17.01 4.45 25.97
N ASP A 242 17.85 4.20 27.00
CA ASP A 242 17.38 3.86 28.33
C ASP A 242 16.63 5.05 28.97
N GLY A 243 15.49 4.80 29.62
CA GLY A 243 14.69 5.85 30.23
C GLY A 243 13.33 5.36 30.72
N GLU A 244 12.53 6.26 31.23
CA GLU A 244 11.15 5.98 31.58
C GLU A 244 10.30 5.96 30.31
N TYR A 245 9.66 4.81 30.06
CA TYR A 245 8.86 4.62 28.87
C TYR A 245 7.36 4.87 29.16
N PHE A 246 6.71 5.52 28.21
CA PHE A 246 5.26 5.64 28.15
C PHE A 246 4.75 5.17 26.79
N TYR A 247 3.47 4.81 26.72
CA TYR A 247 2.92 4.10 25.58
C TYR A 247 1.69 4.80 25.02
N GLY A 248 1.57 4.80 23.71
CA GLY A 248 0.38 5.25 23.01
C GLY A 248 -0.17 4.15 22.12
N LEU A 249 -1.49 4.08 22.02
CA LEU A 249 -2.21 3.09 21.23
C LEU A 249 -3.27 3.79 20.40
N ASP A 250 -3.24 3.52 19.11
CA ASP A 250 -4.28 3.87 18.14
C ASP A 250 -4.95 2.57 17.68
N PHE A 251 -6.29 2.51 17.77
CA PHE A 251 -7.03 1.31 17.40
C PHE A 251 -7.30 1.33 15.90
N GLY A 252 -6.85 0.28 15.20
CA GLY A 252 -7.30 -0.08 13.87
C GLY A 252 -8.25 -1.25 13.92
N PHE A 253 -9.11 -1.33 12.92
CA PHE A 253 -10.04 -2.44 12.77
C PHE A 253 -9.78 -3.14 11.42
N THR A 254 -10.75 -3.71 10.80
CA THR A 254 -10.69 -4.63 9.66
C THR A 254 -9.67 -4.27 8.55
N CYS A 255 -9.43 -2.99 8.27
CA CYS A 255 -8.54 -2.55 7.19
C CYS A 255 -7.43 -1.60 7.65
N ASP A 256 -7.60 -0.97 8.80
CA ASP A 256 -6.65 0.01 9.33
C ASP A 256 -5.77 -0.64 10.41
N PRO A 257 -4.46 -0.40 10.43
CA PRO A 257 -3.59 -1.00 11.42
C PRO A 257 -3.80 -0.41 12.81
N THR A 258 -3.86 -1.26 13.81
CA THR A 258 -3.65 -0.88 15.21
C THR A 258 -2.17 -0.57 15.41
N ALA A 259 -1.86 0.62 15.94
CA ALA A 259 -0.51 1.06 16.20
C ALA A 259 -0.22 1.17 17.69
N LEU A 260 0.76 0.41 18.20
CA LEU A 260 1.30 0.56 19.55
C LEU A 260 2.70 1.18 19.48
N VAL A 261 2.91 2.30 20.15
CA VAL A 261 4.20 2.99 20.16
C VAL A 261 4.73 3.13 21.59
N ARG A 262 5.99 2.75 21.78
CA ARG A 262 6.78 3.03 22.98
C ARG A 262 7.52 4.34 22.80
N MET A 263 7.51 5.19 23.81
CA MET A 263 8.14 6.51 23.79
C MET A 263 8.95 6.79 25.03
N CYS A 264 9.96 7.64 24.92
CA CYS A 264 10.61 8.28 26.05
C CYS A 264 11.01 9.72 25.70
N LEU A 265 11.13 10.57 26.71
CA LEU A 265 11.60 11.95 26.60
C LEU A 265 13.00 12.06 27.19
N ASP A 266 13.91 12.60 26.41
CA ASP A 266 15.25 13.00 26.84
C ASP A 266 15.45 14.47 26.47
N GLY A 267 15.12 15.36 27.37
CA GLY A 267 15.09 16.80 27.15
C GLY A 267 14.17 17.19 25.99
N ILE A 268 14.75 17.73 24.91
CA ILE A 268 14.01 18.10 23.69
C ILE A 268 13.78 16.90 22.74
N ASN A 269 14.44 15.77 22.99
CA ASN A 269 14.33 14.60 22.13
C ASN A 269 13.12 13.76 22.55
N LEU A 270 12.20 13.51 21.62
CA LEU A 270 11.14 12.52 21.74
C LEU A 270 11.59 11.28 20.95
N CYS A 271 11.91 10.21 21.67
CA CYS A 271 12.30 8.93 21.05
C CYS A 271 11.10 8.00 21.01
N CYS A 272 10.87 7.39 19.86
CA CYS A 272 9.69 6.56 19.57
C CYS A 272 10.12 5.22 18.95
N GLU A 273 9.38 4.16 19.26
CA GLU A 273 9.52 2.85 18.65
C GLU A 273 8.15 2.25 18.37
N LEU A 274 7.89 1.93 17.12
CA LEU A 274 6.68 1.27 16.68
C LEU A 274 6.77 -0.23 17.00
N LEU A 275 6.03 -0.68 18.01
CA LEU A 275 6.05 -2.04 18.52
C LEU A 275 5.05 -2.96 17.80
N LEU A 276 3.88 -2.42 17.42
CA LEU A 276 2.81 -3.15 16.76
C LEU A 276 2.24 -2.28 15.63
N TYR A 277 1.99 -2.91 14.48
CA TYR A 277 1.39 -2.23 13.34
C TYR A 277 0.70 -3.25 12.43
N GLU A 278 -0.51 -3.64 12.79
CA GLU A 278 -1.33 -4.61 12.05
C GLU A 278 -2.82 -4.44 12.36
N PRO A 279 -3.73 -4.79 11.44
CA PRO A 279 -5.16 -4.76 11.70
C PRO A 279 -5.54 -5.80 12.77
N ILE A 280 -6.16 -5.36 13.86
CA ILE A 280 -6.64 -6.25 14.93
C ILE A 280 -8.02 -5.77 15.40
N ASP A 281 -9.02 -6.62 15.26
CA ASP A 281 -10.41 -6.36 15.63
C ASP A 281 -10.87 -7.11 16.90
N SER A 282 -9.98 -7.95 17.49
CA SER A 282 -10.24 -8.73 18.68
C SER A 282 -9.41 -8.28 19.87
N ALA A 283 -10.07 -7.97 20.99
CA ALA A 283 -9.38 -7.58 22.22
C ALA A 283 -8.46 -8.68 22.78
N VAL A 284 -8.80 -9.95 22.59
CA VAL A 284 -7.98 -11.07 23.05
C VAL A 284 -6.69 -11.15 22.23
N ILE A 285 -6.81 -11.08 20.89
CA ILE A 285 -5.64 -11.09 19.99
C ILE A 285 -4.77 -9.87 20.25
N LEU A 286 -5.37 -8.70 20.41
CA LEU A 286 -4.63 -7.47 20.72
C LEU A 286 -3.89 -7.56 22.05
N ALA A 287 -4.52 -8.14 23.07
CA ALA A 287 -3.89 -8.37 24.37
C ALA A 287 -2.67 -9.29 24.29
N GLU A 288 -2.75 -10.35 23.48
CA GLU A 288 -1.62 -11.25 23.23
C GLU A 288 -0.49 -10.54 22.47
N ALA A 289 -0.81 -9.77 21.46
CA ALA A 289 0.15 -8.97 20.69
C ALA A 289 0.86 -7.93 21.58
N ILE A 290 0.13 -7.19 22.39
CA ILE A 290 0.70 -6.22 23.35
C ILE A 290 1.64 -6.91 24.34
N ARG A 291 1.26 -8.07 24.91
CA ARG A 291 2.15 -8.85 25.79
C ARG A 291 3.38 -9.35 25.05
N GLY A 292 3.24 -9.77 23.78
CA GLY A 292 4.34 -10.16 22.91
C GLY A 292 5.37 -9.05 22.71
N CYS A 293 4.93 -7.79 22.74
CA CYS A 293 5.81 -6.60 22.73
C CYS A 293 6.46 -6.29 24.09
N GLY A 294 6.25 -7.12 25.13
CA GLY A 294 6.80 -6.91 26.48
C GLY A 294 6.05 -5.88 27.31
N VAL A 295 4.84 -5.47 26.91
CA VAL A 295 4.00 -4.52 27.62
C VAL A 295 2.94 -5.28 28.40
N THR A 296 2.98 -5.17 29.74
CA THR A 296 2.08 -5.95 30.63
C THR A 296 1.28 -5.06 31.59
N ASN A 297 1.98 -4.31 32.45
CA ASN A 297 1.38 -3.47 33.50
C ASN A 297 1.57 -1.98 33.28
N GLN A 298 2.33 -1.61 32.25
CA GLN A 298 2.62 -0.22 31.95
C GLN A 298 1.34 0.52 31.54
N GLU A 299 1.31 1.82 31.84
CA GLU A 299 0.20 2.66 31.42
C GLU A 299 0.26 2.89 29.90
N ILE A 300 -0.84 2.61 29.22
CA ILE A 300 -1.04 2.84 27.79
C ILE A 300 -2.13 3.90 27.63
N THR A 301 -1.82 4.99 26.96
CA THR A 301 -2.84 6.00 26.60
C THR A 301 -3.39 5.69 25.21
N ALA A 302 -4.70 5.45 25.12
CA ALA A 302 -5.38 5.12 23.87
C ALA A 302 -6.39 6.18 23.45
N ASP A 303 -6.68 6.27 22.16
CA ASP A 303 -7.89 6.97 21.70
C ASP A 303 -9.12 6.23 22.25
N CYS A 304 -10.05 7.00 22.73
CA CYS A 304 -11.41 6.57 22.96
C CYS A 304 -12.28 7.54 22.20
N SER A 305 -12.40 7.30 20.91
CA SER A 305 -13.46 7.93 20.13
C SER A 305 -14.80 7.51 20.74
N ASP A 306 -15.83 8.35 20.55
CA ASP A 306 -17.20 7.98 20.98
C ASP A 306 -17.80 6.85 20.12
N LYS A 307 -16.96 6.20 19.30
CA LYS A 307 -17.34 5.01 18.55
C LYS A 307 -17.48 3.83 19.53
N TYR A 308 -18.56 3.13 19.44
CA TYR A 308 -18.91 1.99 20.28
C TYR A 308 -17.79 0.93 20.38
N ASN A 309 -17.17 0.63 19.26
CA ASN A 309 -16.09 -0.37 19.17
C ASN A 309 -14.85 0.01 19.99
N ASP A 310 -14.43 1.28 19.99
CA ASP A 310 -13.24 1.73 20.75
C ASP A 310 -13.50 1.63 22.26
N ILE A 311 -14.73 1.96 22.68
CA ILE A 311 -15.15 1.90 24.10
C ILE A 311 -15.15 0.46 24.59
N GLU A 312 -15.68 -0.47 23.81
CA GLU A 312 -15.68 -1.90 24.15
C GLU A 312 -14.26 -2.46 24.16
N MET A 313 -13.43 -2.17 23.16
CA MET A 313 -12.05 -2.61 23.10
C MET A 313 -11.26 -2.20 24.34
N VAL A 314 -11.38 -0.94 24.76
CA VAL A 314 -10.74 -0.45 26.01
C VAL A 314 -11.26 -1.17 27.24
N LYS A 315 -12.56 -1.41 27.33
CA LYS A 315 -13.16 -2.15 28.47
C LYS A 315 -12.64 -3.58 28.53
N ASP A 316 -12.58 -4.24 27.41
CA ASP A 316 -12.13 -5.63 27.32
C ASP A 316 -10.63 -5.75 27.62
N LEU A 317 -9.79 -4.83 27.11
CA LEU A 317 -8.36 -4.80 27.46
C LEU A 317 -8.16 -4.55 28.97
N LYS A 318 -8.97 -3.70 29.61
CA LYS A 318 -8.93 -3.52 31.07
C LYS A 318 -9.32 -4.80 31.80
N ASN A 319 -10.36 -5.51 31.36
CA ASN A 319 -10.77 -6.80 31.92
C ASN A 319 -9.67 -7.87 31.75
N LEU A 320 -8.86 -7.77 30.69
CA LEU A 320 -7.69 -8.62 30.43
C LEU A 320 -6.43 -8.18 31.20
N GLY A 321 -6.54 -7.16 32.09
CA GLY A 321 -5.50 -6.75 33.01
C GLY A 321 -4.59 -5.62 32.58
N PHE A 322 -4.89 -4.93 31.45
CA PHE A 322 -4.10 -3.80 30.98
C PHE A 322 -4.49 -2.48 31.65
N ASN A 323 -3.49 -1.64 31.92
CA ASN A 323 -3.70 -0.29 32.43
C ASN A 323 -3.90 0.71 31.27
N ILE A 324 -5.10 0.73 30.68
CA ILE A 324 -5.44 1.63 29.57
C ILE A 324 -6.06 2.91 30.13
N LYS A 325 -5.46 4.05 29.81
CA LYS A 325 -6.04 5.38 30.01
C LYS A 325 -6.61 5.96 28.72
N LYS A 326 -7.73 6.67 28.87
CA LYS A 326 -8.35 7.39 27.78
C LYS A 326 -7.64 8.74 27.58
N THR A 327 -7.30 9.08 26.33
CA THR A 327 -6.81 10.43 26.03
C THR A 327 -7.93 11.46 26.09
N SER A 328 -7.60 12.69 26.48
CA SER A 328 -8.54 13.82 26.41
C SER A 328 -8.54 14.39 24.99
N LYS A 329 -9.70 14.41 24.33
CA LYS A 329 -9.88 15.01 23.00
C LYS A 329 -9.97 16.55 23.00
N ALA A 330 -9.92 17.20 24.15
CA ALA A 330 -10.26 18.61 24.31
C ALA A 330 -9.45 19.59 23.44
N LYS A 331 -8.34 19.17 22.82
CA LYS A 331 -7.42 20.08 22.11
C LYS A 331 -7.17 19.75 20.62
N GLY A 332 -7.90 18.80 20.02
CA GLY A 332 -7.89 18.53 18.58
C GLY A 332 -6.56 18.06 17.98
N LEU A 333 -6.62 17.54 16.74
CA LEU A 333 -5.49 16.97 15.99
C LEU A 333 -4.36 17.98 15.74
N LEU A 334 -4.69 19.20 15.32
CA LEU A 334 -3.69 20.23 15.04
C LEU A 334 -2.89 20.62 16.28
N HIS A 335 -3.52 20.59 17.47
CA HIS A 335 -2.82 20.86 18.73
C HIS A 335 -1.82 19.74 19.03
N ARG A 336 -2.21 18.44 18.84
CA ARG A 336 -1.29 17.30 19.00
C ARG A 336 -0.07 17.44 18.09
N ILE A 337 -0.29 17.70 16.80
CA ILE A 337 0.78 17.95 15.83
C ILE A 337 1.70 19.09 16.30
N GLY A 338 1.11 20.20 16.76
CA GLY A 338 1.85 21.36 17.27
C GLY A 338 2.70 21.04 18.51
N LEU A 339 2.21 20.18 19.40
CA LEU A 339 2.99 19.71 20.55
C LEU A 339 4.19 18.84 20.13
N LEU A 340 3.97 17.87 19.25
CA LEU A 340 5.02 16.98 18.77
C LEU A 340 6.13 17.76 18.01
N LYS A 341 5.76 18.78 17.23
CA LYS A 341 6.71 19.63 16.51
C LYS A 341 7.65 20.46 17.41
N LYS A 342 7.39 20.52 18.71
CA LYS A 342 8.31 21.17 19.67
C LYS A 342 9.52 20.30 20.00
N HIS A 343 9.53 19.04 19.58
CA HIS A 343 10.56 18.07 19.87
C HIS A 343 11.40 17.73 18.64
N LYS A 344 12.63 17.28 18.88
CA LYS A 344 13.42 16.54 17.92
C LYS A 344 12.97 15.08 17.96
N ILE A 345 12.25 14.66 16.92
CA ILE A 345 11.66 13.32 16.86
C ILE A 345 12.72 12.34 16.38
N ASN A 346 13.00 11.32 17.19
CA ASN A 346 13.89 10.22 16.85
C ASN A 346 13.04 8.94 16.84
N ILE A 347 13.10 8.16 15.76
CA ILE A 347 12.29 6.94 15.62
C ILE A 347 13.22 5.75 15.38
N VAL A 348 13.01 4.66 16.10
CA VAL A 348 13.69 3.39 15.79
C VAL A 348 13.26 2.95 14.41
N TYR A 349 14.25 2.63 13.55
CA TYR A 349 13.98 2.30 12.17
C TYR A 349 12.99 1.12 12.06
N ASN A 350 11.90 1.36 11.38
CA ASN A 350 10.87 0.40 11.04
C ASN A 350 10.27 0.80 9.69
N ILE A 351 10.02 -0.17 8.82
CA ILE A 351 9.52 0.09 7.47
C ILE A 351 8.15 0.78 7.46
N ASN A 352 7.24 0.37 8.37
CA ASN A 352 5.92 0.99 8.49
C ASN A 352 6.01 2.41 9.06
N ALA A 353 6.89 2.62 10.07
CA ALA A 353 7.14 3.94 10.62
C ALA A 353 7.69 4.90 9.55
N LYS A 354 8.60 4.43 8.71
CA LYS A 354 9.14 5.24 7.60
C LYS A 354 8.07 5.54 6.56
N ARG A 355 7.24 4.55 6.21
CA ARG A 355 6.12 4.72 5.29
C ARG A 355 5.13 5.79 5.79
N GLU A 356 4.76 5.78 7.07
CA GLU A 356 3.90 6.81 7.65
C GLU A 356 4.59 8.17 7.69
N GLN A 357 5.85 8.23 8.11
CA GLN A 357 6.58 9.49 8.19
C GLN A 357 6.66 10.20 6.83
N GLU A 358 6.91 9.48 5.76
CA GLU A 358 7.04 10.04 4.42
C GLU A 358 5.69 10.44 3.81
N ASN A 359 4.60 9.77 4.21
CA ASN A 359 3.30 9.91 3.56
C ASN A 359 2.25 10.65 4.40
N TYR A 360 2.44 10.83 5.70
CA TYR A 360 1.56 11.67 6.52
C TYR A 360 1.78 13.13 6.21
N LYS A 361 0.85 13.72 5.45
CA LYS A 361 1.00 15.06 4.86
C LYS A 361 -0.23 15.93 5.06
N TRP A 362 -0.06 17.19 4.81
CA TRP A 362 -1.17 18.13 4.73
C TRP A 362 -2.03 17.83 3.49
N ARG A 363 -3.34 17.94 3.65
CA ARG A 363 -4.28 17.81 2.53
C ARG A 363 -4.05 18.96 1.55
N GLU A 364 -4.02 18.61 0.27
CA GLU A 364 -3.87 19.57 -0.81
C GLU A 364 -5.23 19.83 -1.47
N VAL A 365 -5.56 21.10 -1.66
CA VAL A 365 -6.76 21.54 -2.38
C VAL A 365 -6.32 22.55 -3.43
N ASN A 366 -6.57 22.26 -4.70
CA ASN A 366 -6.16 23.10 -5.83
C ASN A 366 -4.67 23.49 -5.84
N GLY A 367 -3.78 22.56 -5.51
CA GLY A 367 -2.34 22.79 -5.48
C GLY A 367 -1.84 23.54 -4.24
N ILE A 368 -2.70 23.81 -3.25
CA ILE A 368 -2.36 24.52 -2.02
C ILE A 368 -2.55 23.57 -0.83
N ASN A 369 -1.51 23.42 0.00
CA ASN A 369 -1.63 22.69 1.25
C ASN A 369 -2.55 23.44 2.22
N VAL A 370 -3.65 22.81 2.60
CA VAL A 370 -4.54 23.31 3.65
C VAL A 370 -4.06 22.81 5.01
N ASN A 371 -4.37 23.55 6.07
CA ASN A 371 -3.95 23.18 7.43
C ASN A 371 -4.84 22.06 8.00
N GLU A 372 -4.98 20.98 7.23
CA GLU A 372 -5.75 19.79 7.56
C GLU A 372 -4.95 18.55 7.10
N PRO A 373 -4.57 17.63 8.01
CA PRO A 373 -3.90 16.40 7.64
C PRO A 373 -4.78 15.48 6.81
N ILE A 374 -4.17 14.65 5.96
CA ILE A 374 -4.89 13.53 5.33
C ILE A 374 -5.25 12.48 6.38
N ASP A 375 -6.36 11.78 6.17
CA ASP A 375 -6.81 10.67 7.02
C ASP A 375 -6.25 9.32 6.52
N LYS A 376 -4.93 9.30 6.31
CA LYS A 376 -4.14 8.12 5.92
C LYS A 376 -2.70 8.29 6.43
N PHE A 377 -2.04 7.17 6.72
CA PHE A 377 -0.66 7.16 7.22
C PHE A 377 -0.49 7.93 8.55
N ASN A 378 -1.51 7.89 9.40
CA ASN A 378 -1.61 8.66 10.63
C ASN A 378 -1.58 7.80 11.91
N HIS A 379 -1.71 6.48 11.81
CA HIS A 379 -1.91 5.58 12.96
C HIS A 379 -0.75 5.62 13.96
N MET A 380 0.50 5.55 13.49
CA MET A 380 1.67 5.71 14.36
C MET A 380 1.71 7.11 14.98
N TRP A 381 1.40 8.16 14.19
CA TRP A 381 1.44 9.54 14.64
C TRP A 381 0.32 9.86 15.64
N ASP A 382 -0.85 9.27 15.47
CA ASP A 382 -1.95 9.37 16.42
C ASP A 382 -1.62 8.64 17.72
N ALA A 383 -1.07 7.41 17.66
CA ALA A 383 -0.57 6.70 18.82
C ALA A 383 0.51 7.50 19.57
N ILE A 384 1.49 8.10 18.87
CA ILE A 384 2.49 9.00 19.48
C ILE A 384 1.80 10.18 20.15
N GLY A 385 0.83 10.81 19.48
CA GLY A 385 0.10 11.96 20.02
C GLY A 385 -0.70 11.63 21.28
N TYR A 386 -1.36 10.47 21.33
CA TYR A 386 -2.12 10.03 22.51
C TYR A 386 -1.21 9.74 23.69
N GLY A 387 -0.17 8.95 23.50
CA GLY A 387 0.79 8.64 24.54
C GLY A 387 1.50 9.88 25.08
N TYR A 388 1.87 10.81 24.20
CA TYR A 388 2.50 12.08 24.60
C TYR A 388 1.58 12.93 25.48
N ILE A 389 0.29 13.07 25.12
CA ILE A 389 -0.69 13.80 25.95
C ILE A 389 -0.92 13.08 27.28
N GLY A 390 -1.01 11.74 27.28
CA GLY A 390 -1.13 10.96 28.51
C GLY A 390 0.01 11.22 29.46
N ASN A 391 1.25 11.20 28.97
CA ASN A 391 2.45 11.49 29.75
C ASN A 391 2.45 12.93 30.32
N LEU A 392 2.03 13.93 29.54
CA LEU A 392 1.89 15.30 30.05
C LEU A 392 0.89 15.40 31.21
N ASN A 393 -0.27 14.74 31.08
CA ASN A 393 -1.31 14.77 32.11
C ASN A 393 -0.86 14.04 33.40
N SER A 394 -0.08 12.98 33.28
CA SER A 394 0.45 12.22 34.43
C SER A 394 1.54 13.00 35.17
N ASN A 395 2.36 13.77 34.47
CA ASN A 395 3.49 14.49 35.08
C ASN A 395 3.16 15.91 35.58
N PHE A 396 2.11 16.56 35.06
CA PHE A 396 1.80 17.94 35.38
C PHE A 396 0.41 18.15 36.05
N GLY A 397 -0.40 17.08 36.27
CA GLY A 397 -1.62 17.15 37.06
C GLY A 397 -2.70 18.12 36.55
N PHE A 398 -2.92 18.20 35.21
CA PHE A 398 -3.99 19.02 34.59
C PHE A 398 -5.27 18.23 34.38
#